data_1b96851d5c25d19cb95d6389ca982b9e
#
_entry.id   1b96851d5c25d19cb95d6389ca982b9e
#
_cell.length_a   1.000
_cell.length_b   1.000
_cell.length_c   1.000
_cell.angle_alpha   90.00
_cell.angle_beta   90.00
_cell.angle_gamma   90.00
#
_symmetry.space_group_name_H-M   'P 1'
#
loop_
_entity.id
_entity.type
_entity.pdbx_description
1 polymer ?
#
loop_
_entity_poly.entity_id
_entity_poly.type
_entity_poly.pdbx_seq_one_letter_code
_entity_poly.pdbx_strand_id
1 'polypeptide(L)'
;MNTSHKTLKTIAILGQPNVGKSSLFNRLARERIAITSDFAGTTRDINKRKIALNGHEVELLDTGGMAKDALLSKEIKALNLKAAQMSDLILYVVDGKSIPSDEDIKLFREVFKTNPNCFLVINKIDNDKEKERAYAFSSFGMPKSFKISVSHNRGISALIDAVLNALNLNPIIEQDLDADILESLENNAPKEETKEEEIIQVGIIGRVNVGKSSLLNALTKKERSLVSSVAGTTIDPIDETILIGDQKICFVDTAGIRHRGKILGIEKYALERTQKALEKSHIALLVLDVSAPFVELDEKISSLADKHSLGIILILNKWDIRYAPYEEIMATLKRKFRFLEYAPVITTSCLKARHIDEIKHKIIEVYECFSKRIPTSLLNSVINQATQKHPLPSDGGKLVKVYYATQFATKPPQISLIMNRPKALHFSYKRYLINTLRKEFNFLGTPLILNAKDKKSAQQN
;
A
#
# COMPACT_ATOMS: atom_id res chain seq x y z
N MET A 1 13.33 3.27 40.50
CA MET A 1 13.66 3.12 39.07
C MET A 1 13.05 1.82 38.57
N ASN A 2 11.81 1.84 38.11
CA ASN A 2 11.12 0.68 37.51
C ASN A 2 10.78 1.04 36.08
N THR A 3 11.66 0.67 35.16
CA THR A 3 11.36 0.65 33.72
C THR A 3 10.49 -0.57 33.45
N SER A 4 9.17 -0.40 33.48
CA SER A 4 8.24 -1.42 32.98
C SER A 4 8.46 -1.56 31.47
N HIS A 5 9.10 -2.66 31.05
CA HIS A 5 9.10 -3.08 29.66
C HIS A 5 7.64 -3.28 29.21
N LYS A 6 7.11 -2.31 28.46
CA LYS A 6 5.81 -2.40 27.82
C LYS A 6 5.92 -3.46 26.73
N THR A 7 5.48 -4.70 27.03
CA THR A 7 5.45 -5.77 26.02
C THR A 7 4.55 -5.36 24.87
N LEU A 8 5.10 -5.35 23.65
CA LEU A 8 4.35 -5.03 22.43
C LEU A 8 3.22 -6.04 22.24
N LYS A 9 2.04 -5.55 21.84
CA LYS A 9 0.92 -6.41 21.48
C LYS A 9 1.22 -7.16 20.19
N THR A 10 0.91 -8.45 20.17
CA THR A 10 1.28 -9.36 19.08
C THR A 10 0.04 -9.83 18.32
N ILE A 11 0.07 -9.72 17.00
CA ILE A 11 -1.01 -10.11 16.09
C ILE A 11 -0.50 -11.22 15.17
N ALA A 12 -1.15 -12.38 15.16
CA ALA A 12 -0.84 -13.47 14.23
C ALA A 12 -1.77 -13.47 13.02
N ILE A 13 -1.20 -13.61 11.82
CA ILE A 13 -1.95 -13.78 10.56
C ILE A 13 -1.88 -15.25 10.16
N LEU A 14 -2.98 -15.96 10.30
CA LEU A 14 -3.11 -17.41 10.13
C LEU A 14 -4.09 -17.78 9.02
N GLY A 15 -4.06 -19.02 8.56
CA GLY A 15 -4.96 -19.58 7.55
C GLY A 15 -4.23 -20.47 6.55
N GLN A 16 -4.98 -21.05 5.60
CA GLN A 16 -4.45 -21.95 4.57
C GLN A 16 -3.50 -21.24 3.58
N PRO A 17 -2.67 -21.98 2.82
CA PRO A 17 -1.87 -21.40 1.73
C PRO A 17 -2.74 -20.65 0.71
N ASN A 18 -2.19 -19.62 0.07
CA ASN A 18 -2.80 -18.84 -1.02
C ASN A 18 -4.07 -18.03 -0.70
N VAL A 19 -4.50 -17.94 0.56
CA VAL A 19 -5.65 -17.09 0.97
C VAL A 19 -5.31 -15.59 1.03
N GLY A 20 -4.03 -15.22 0.87
CA GLY A 20 -3.57 -13.84 0.85
C GLY A 20 -3.01 -13.34 2.18
N LYS A 21 -2.49 -14.23 3.05
CA LYS A 21 -1.85 -13.85 4.33
C LYS A 21 -0.70 -12.87 4.15
N SER A 22 0.25 -13.20 3.30
CA SER A 22 1.42 -12.34 3.05
C SER A 22 1.05 -11.02 2.40
N SER A 23 0.00 -11.00 1.55
CA SER A 23 -0.54 -9.75 1.01
C SER A 23 -1.16 -8.89 2.11
N LEU A 24 -1.91 -9.48 3.05
CA LEU A 24 -2.46 -8.77 4.20
C LEU A 24 -1.35 -8.30 5.14
N PHE A 25 -0.37 -9.17 5.44
CA PHE A 25 0.82 -8.82 6.22
C PHE A 25 1.54 -7.62 5.64
N ASN A 26 1.89 -7.67 4.35
CA ASN A 26 2.54 -6.56 3.67
C ASN A 26 1.68 -5.29 3.63
N ARG A 27 0.36 -5.44 3.54
CA ARG A 27 -0.56 -4.30 3.57
C ARG A 27 -0.56 -3.63 4.94
N LEU A 28 -0.68 -4.39 6.02
CA LEU A 28 -0.63 -3.87 7.39
C LEU A 28 0.75 -3.30 7.72
N ALA A 29 1.82 -3.97 7.27
CA ALA A 29 3.19 -3.50 7.46
C ALA A 29 3.49 -2.20 6.72
N ARG A 30 2.79 -1.88 5.62
CA ARG A 30 2.93 -0.62 4.88
C ARG A 30 2.22 0.56 5.55
N GLU A 31 1.37 0.34 6.53
CA GLU A 31 0.62 1.42 7.17
C GLU A 31 1.45 2.29 8.12
N ARG A 32 2.62 1.86 8.56
CA ARG A 32 3.80 2.67 8.96
C ARG A 32 4.94 1.75 9.37
N ILE A 33 6.06 1.88 8.69
CA ILE A 33 7.35 1.32 9.12
C ILE A 33 7.88 2.28 10.18
N ALA A 34 7.90 1.83 11.44
CA ALA A 34 8.78 2.36 12.44
C ALA A 34 9.69 1.20 12.87
N ILE A 35 10.98 1.36 12.58
CA ILE A 35 12.12 0.60 13.11
C ILE A 35 12.13 -0.90 12.78
N THR A 36 12.83 -1.23 11.72
CA THR A 36 13.32 -2.58 11.46
C THR A 36 14.48 -2.87 12.39
N SER A 37 14.27 -3.67 13.43
CA SER A 37 15.33 -4.53 13.93
C SER A 37 15.05 -5.92 13.36
N ASP A 38 15.74 -6.26 12.28
CA ASP A 38 15.85 -7.64 11.80
C ASP A 38 16.62 -8.43 12.84
N PHE A 39 15.91 -9.12 13.74
CA PHE A 39 16.48 -10.29 14.37
C PHE A 39 16.33 -11.45 13.39
N ALA A 40 17.35 -11.67 12.59
CA ALA A 40 17.57 -12.92 11.87
C ALA A 40 17.77 -14.02 12.91
N GLY A 41 16.68 -14.64 13.33
CA GLY A 41 16.67 -15.92 14.02
C GLY A 41 16.75 -17.01 12.97
N THR A 42 17.85 -17.71 12.93
CA THR A 42 18.11 -18.90 12.13
C THR A 42 16.98 -19.92 12.27
N THR A 43 16.58 -20.52 11.10
CA THR A 43 15.88 -21.79 10.94
C THR A 43 14.36 -21.84 11.23
N ARG A 44 13.57 -22.13 10.18
CA ARG A 44 12.20 -22.70 10.20
C ARG A 44 11.14 -22.00 11.07
N ASP A 45 11.25 -20.70 11.35
CA ASP A 45 10.45 -20.01 12.35
C ASP A 45 9.55 -18.90 11.77
N ILE A 46 8.52 -18.56 12.56
CA ILE A 46 7.50 -17.55 12.31
C ILE A 46 8.17 -16.19 12.04
N ASN A 47 7.89 -15.56 10.91
CA ASN A 47 8.37 -14.21 10.60
C ASN A 47 7.72 -13.20 11.53
N LYS A 48 8.54 -12.44 12.26
CA LYS A 48 8.11 -11.38 13.17
C LYS A 48 8.46 -10.01 12.59
N ARG A 49 7.52 -9.09 12.64
CA ARG A 49 7.77 -7.71 12.22
C ARG A 49 7.05 -6.71 13.11
N LYS A 50 7.79 -5.73 13.61
CA LYS A 50 7.21 -4.59 14.32
C LYS A 50 6.63 -3.62 13.30
N ILE A 51 5.39 -3.19 13.54
CA ILE A 51 4.68 -2.21 12.71
C ILE A 51 3.97 -1.21 13.60
N ALA A 52 3.60 -0.06 13.02
CA ALA A 52 2.73 0.91 13.69
C ALA A 52 1.32 0.86 13.05
N LEU A 53 0.30 0.49 13.82
CA LEU A 53 -1.11 0.57 13.44
C LEU A 53 -1.73 1.81 14.08
N ASN A 54 -2.10 2.81 13.28
CA ASN A 54 -2.69 4.08 13.75
C ASN A 54 -1.93 4.71 14.94
N GLY A 55 -0.58 4.69 14.90
CA GLY A 55 0.27 5.26 15.94
C GLY A 55 0.66 4.30 17.07
N HIS A 56 0.11 3.10 17.14
CA HIS A 56 0.47 2.09 18.14
C HIS A 56 1.44 1.05 17.58
N GLU A 57 2.54 0.84 18.27
CA GLU A 57 3.49 -0.23 17.92
C GLU A 57 2.90 -1.59 18.28
N VAL A 58 2.88 -2.49 17.30
CA VAL A 58 2.46 -3.89 17.45
C VAL A 58 3.43 -4.81 16.71
N GLU A 59 3.50 -6.06 17.12
CA GLU A 59 4.28 -7.08 16.44
C GLU A 59 3.37 -7.97 15.58
N LEU A 60 3.64 -8.07 14.28
CA LEU A 60 2.96 -9.01 13.38
C LEU A 60 3.75 -10.31 13.28
N LEU A 61 3.02 -11.44 13.33
CA LEU A 61 3.54 -12.78 13.05
C LEU A 61 2.95 -13.29 11.73
N ASP A 62 3.82 -13.67 10.77
CA ASP A 62 3.40 -14.31 9.51
C ASP A 62 3.87 -15.76 9.47
N THR A 63 2.94 -16.68 9.24
CA THR A 63 3.21 -18.10 9.02
C THR A 63 3.33 -18.47 7.53
N GLY A 64 3.22 -17.49 6.63
CA GLY A 64 3.09 -17.70 5.18
C GLY A 64 4.40 -17.89 4.40
N GLY A 65 5.57 -17.60 4.98
CA GLY A 65 6.85 -17.58 4.26
C GLY A 65 7.44 -18.94 3.87
N MET A 66 6.88 -20.05 4.34
CA MET A 66 7.51 -21.38 4.24
C MET A 66 6.79 -22.41 3.36
N ALA A 67 5.72 -22.04 2.68
CA ALA A 67 4.95 -22.96 1.83
C ALA A 67 5.48 -23.08 0.38
N LYS A 68 6.82 -23.07 0.17
CA LYS A 68 7.38 -23.29 -1.17
C LYS A 68 7.59 -24.77 -1.51
N ASP A 69 7.59 -25.65 -0.52
CA ASP A 69 7.72 -27.09 -0.75
C ASP A 69 6.49 -27.83 -0.19
N ALA A 70 5.81 -28.51 -1.09
CA ALA A 70 4.53 -29.19 -0.88
C ALA A 70 4.66 -30.48 -0.04
N LEU A 71 5.21 -30.40 1.17
CA LEU A 71 5.23 -31.54 2.09
C LEU A 71 4.80 -31.08 3.48
N LEU A 72 3.66 -31.68 3.93
CA LEU A 72 3.18 -31.80 5.30
C LEU A 72 2.21 -30.72 5.81
N SER A 73 0.91 -30.96 5.58
CA SER A 73 -0.21 -30.29 6.27
C SER A 73 -0.05 -30.26 7.81
N LYS A 74 0.65 -31.23 8.39
CA LYS A 74 0.93 -31.29 9.83
C LYS A 74 1.88 -30.21 10.33
N GLU A 75 2.90 -29.83 9.55
CA GLU A 75 3.85 -28.76 9.93
C GLU A 75 3.20 -27.37 9.87
N ILE A 76 2.40 -27.10 8.83
CA ILE A 76 1.64 -25.86 8.72
C ILE A 76 0.66 -25.72 9.90
N LYS A 77 0.01 -26.81 10.29
CA LYS A 77 -0.89 -26.84 11.43
C LYS A 77 -0.14 -26.54 12.74
N ALA A 78 1.00 -27.17 12.97
CA ALA A 78 1.82 -26.94 14.16
C ALA A 78 2.31 -25.48 14.25
N LEU A 79 2.73 -24.88 13.12
CA LEU A 79 3.14 -23.48 13.05
C LEU A 79 1.98 -22.52 13.35
N ASN A 80 0.80 -22.76 12.79
CA ASN A 80 -0.38 -21.95 13.08
C ASN A 80 -0.77 -22.01 14.56
N LEU A 81 -0.72 -23.19 15.20
CA LEU A 81 -1.03 -23.33 16.63
C LEU A 81 0.03 -22.67 17.51
N LYS A 82 1.31 -22.77 17.16
CA LYS A 82 2.40 -22.06 17.86
C LYS A 82 2.24 -20.54 17.77
N ALA A 83 1.95 -20.03 16.58
CA ALA A 83 1.71 -18.58 16.40
C ALA A 83 0.45 -18.11 17.15
N ALA A 84 -0.62 -18.93 17.19
CA ALA A 84 -1.82 -18.65 17.95
C ALA A 84 -1.55 -18.53 19.45
N GLN A 85 -0.70 -19.38 20.02
CA GLN A 85 -0.31 -19.34 21.44
C GLN A 85 0.51 -18.10 21.79
N MET A 86 1.28 -17.57 20.84
CA MET A 86 2.19 -16.44 21.05
C MET A 86 1.54 -15.08 20.79
N SER A 87 0.29 -15.04 20.33
CA SER A 87 -0.36 -13.79 19.90
C SER A 87 -1.45 -13.33 20.86
N ASP A 88 -1.60 -12.00 21.00
CA ASP A 88 -2.71 -11.37 21.73
C ASP A 88 -4.00 -11.38 20.90
N LEU A 89 -3.88 -11.37 19.57
CA LEU A 89 -5.00 -11.39 18.62
C LEU A 89 -4.65 -12.21 17.39
N ILE A 90 -5.62 -12.95 16.85
CA ILE A 90 -5.48 -13.72 15.63
C ILE A 90 -6.34 -13.12 14.52
N LEU A 91 -5.75 -12.95 13.34
CA LEU A 91 -6.45 -12.70 12.07
C LEU A 91 -6.44 -14.00 11.27
N TYR A 92 -7.52 -14.77 11.33
CA TYR A 92 -7.64 -15.99 10.55
C TYR A 92 -8.18 -15.67 9.17
N VAL A 93 -7.32 -15.79 8.15
CA VAL A 93 -7.61 -15.37 6.77
C VAL A 93 -8.12 -16.55 5.95
N VAL A 94 -9.22 -16.33 5.24
CA VAL A 94 -9.84 -17.29 4.30
C VAL A 94 -10.05 -16.64 2.93
N ASP A 95 -10.11 -17.46 1.88
CA ASP A 95 -10.35 -16.99 0.51
C ASP A 95 -11.85 -16.88 0.25
N GLY A 96 -12.37 -15.66 0.11
CA GLY A 96 -13.79 -15.40 -0.15
C GLY A 96 -14.29 -15.82 -1.53
N LYS A 97 -13.40 -16.23 -2.44
CA LYS A 97 -13.77 -16.75 -3.76
C LYS A 97 -13.97 -18.27 -3.78
N SER A 98 -13.49 -18.96 -2.74
CA SER A 98 -13.64 -20.41 -2.58
C SER A 98 -14.71 -20.74 -1.55
N ILE A 99 -15.26 -21.97 -1.65
CA ILE A 99 -16.16 -22.52 -0.62
C ILE A 99 -15.28 -23.00 0.55
N PRO A 100 -15.65 -22.73 1.82
CA PRO A 100 -14.94 -23.23 2.97
C PRO A 100 -14.79 -24.76 2.91
N SER A 101 -13.55 -25.26 3.06
CA SER A 101 -13.29 -26.69 3.18
C SER A 101 -13.47 -27.16 4.62
N ASP A 102 -13.76 -28.45 4.79
CA ASP A 102 -13.83 -29.07 6.12
C ASP A 102 -12.49 -28.96 6.87
N GLU A 103 -11.38 -28.99 6.12
CA GLU A 103 -10.03 -28.81 6.68
C GLU A 103 -9.82 -27.40 7.22
N ASP A 104 -10.28 -26.37 6.50
CA ASP A 104 -10.25 -24.99 6.96
C ASP A 104 -11.05 -24.82 8.25
N ILE A 105 -12.25 -25.36 8.31
CA ILE A 105 -13.13 -25.27 9.47
C ILE A 105 -12.51 -26.01 10.68
N LYS A 106 -11.89 -27.19 10.46
CA LYS A 106 -11.21 -27.93 11.52
C LYS A 106 -9.99 -27.17 12.07
N LEU A 107 -9.14 -26.67 11.18
CA LEU A 107 -7.96 -25.88 11.57
C LEU A 107 -8.37 -24.62 12.33
N PHE A 108 -9.39 -23.91 11.83
CA PHE A 108 -9.92 -22.74 12.50
C PHE A 108 -10.40 -23.06 13.92
N ARG A 109 -11.18 -24.14 14.11
CA ARG A 109 -11.69 -24.54 15.43
C ARG A 109 -10.56 -24.84 16.41
N GLU A 110 -9.47 -25.45 15.96
CA GLU A 110 -8.29 -25.72 16.79
C GLU A 110 -7.55 -24.43 17.18
N VAL A 111 -7.36 -23.52 16.20
CA VAL A 111 -6.78 -22.19 16.42
C VAL A 111 -7.64 -21.39 17.41
N PHE A 112 -8.96 -21.39 17.24
CA PHE A 112 -9.90 -20.69 18.12
C PHE A 112 -9.94 -21.26 19.54
N LYS A 113 -9.79 -22.59 19.71
CA LYS A 113 -9.64 -23.21 21.03
C LYS A 113 -8.35 -22.80 21.72
N THR A 114 -7.29 -22.58 20.96
CA THR A 114 -5.98 -22.16 21.48
C THR A 114 -5.99 -20.69 21.92
N ASN A 115 -6.60 -19.83 21.13
CA ASN A 115 -6.75 -18.40 21.44
C ASN A 115 -8.11 -17.89 20.90
N PRO A 116 -9.09 -17.65 21.77
CA PRO A 116 -10.42 -17.19 21.37
C PRO A 116 -10.47 -15.71 20.92
N ASN A 117 -9.39 -14.93 21.16
CA ASN A 117 -9.29 -13.58 20.61
C ASN A 117 -8.90 -13.66 19.13
N CYS A 118 -9.88 -13.98 18.29
CA CYS A 118 -9.71 -14.29 16.89
C CYS A 118 -10.75 -13.57 16.04
N PHE A 119 -10.33 -13.00 14.90
CA PHE A 119 -11.19 -12.45 13.86
C PHE A 119 -11.14 -13.33 12.61
N LEU A 120 -12.29 -13.63 12.03
CA LEU A 120 -12.38 -14.26 10.73
C LEU A 120 -12.24 -13.19 9.64
N VAL A 121 -11.21 -13.27 8.81
CA VAL A 121 -10.92 -12.31 7.75
C VAL A 121 -11.18 -12.97 6.40
N ILE A 122 -12.30 -12.64 5.75
CA ILE A 122 -12.70 -13.14 4.45
C ILE A 122 -12.10 -12.22 3.39
N ASN A 123 -10.99 -12.66 2.80
CA ASN A 123 -10.24 -11.88 1.82
C ASN A 123 -10.71 -12.14 0.38
N LYS A 124 -10.28 -11.30 -0.57
CA LYS A 124 -10.60 -11.35 -2.01
C LYS A 124 -12.08 -11.07 -2.34
N ILE A 125 -12.78 -10.33 -1.48
CA ILE A 125 -14.12 -9.80 -1.77
C ILE A 125 -13.99 -8.49 -2.57
N ASP A 126 -13.87 -8.63 -3.89
CA ASP A 126 -13.49 -7.51 -4.76
C ASP A 126 -14.70 -6.63 -5.16
N ASN A 127 -15.92 -7.16 -5.09
CA ASN A 127 -17.14 -6.44 -5.44
C ASN A 127 -18.30 -6.78 -4.50
N ASP A 128 -19.42 -6.05 -4.63
CA ASP A 128 -20.58 -6.23 -3.75
C ASP A 128 -21.35 -7.51 -4.01
N LYS A 129 -21.29 -8.08 -5.24
CA LYS A 129 -21.91 -9.37 -5.56
C LYS A 129 -21.20 -10.53 -4.84
N GLU A 130 -19.92 -10.40 -4.54
CA GLU A 130 -19.17 -11.41 -3.80
C GLU A 130 -19.44 -11.36 -2.29
N LYS A 131 -20.03 -10.27 -1.78
CA LYS A 131 -20.45 -10.18 -0.37
C LYS A 131 -21.51 -11.23 0.00
N GLU A 132 -22.35 -11.63 -0.94
CA GLU A 132 -23.37 -12.68 -0.72
C GLU A 132 -22.71 -14.05 -0.53
N ARG A 133 -21.63 -14.35 -1.25
CA ARG A 133 -20.87 -15.60 -1.09
C ARG A 133 -20.21 -15.70 0.29
N ALA A 134 -19.93 -14.57 0.92
CA ALA A 134 -19.35 -14.54 2.28
C ALA A 134 -20.30 -15.13 3.35
N TYR A 135 -21.59 -15.31 3.06
CA TYR A 135 -22.51 -16.03 3.96
C TYR A 135 -22.16 -17.52 4.11
N ALA A 136 -21.48 -18.14 3.12
CA ALA A 136 -20.99 -19.50 3.25
C ALA A 136 -20.01 -19.69 4.44
N PHE A 137 -19.35 -18.61 4.86
CA PHE A 137 -18.41 -18.62 5.99
C PHE A 137 -19.11 -18.53 7.36
N SER A 138 -20.43 -18.44 7.40
CA SER A 138 -21.21 -18.57 8.67
C SER A 138 -20.98 -19.92 9.37
N SER A 139 -20.59 -20.95 8.61
CA SER A 139 -20.21 -22.29 9.12
C SER A 139 -19.02 -22.26 10.09
N PHE A 140 -18.21 -21.20 10.08
CA PHE A 140 -17.14 -20.99 11.08
C PHE A 140 -17.69 -20.63 12.46
N GLY A 141 -18.94 -20.16 12.56
CA GLY A 141 -19.57 -19.82 13.83
C GLY A 141 -19.02 -18.56 14.52
N MET A 142 -18.34 -17.69 13.76
CA MET A 142 -17.70 -16.49 14.33
C MET A 142 -18.64 -15.28 14.34
N PRO A 143 -18.82 -14.62 15.51
CA PRO A 143 -19.61 -13.41 15.60
C PRO A 143 -18.93 -12.19 14.96
N LYS A 144 -17.59 -12.19 14.89
CA LYS A 144 -16.80 -11.11 14.31
C LYS A 144 -16.10 -11.58 13.03
N SER A 145 -16.65 -11.24 11.86
CA SER A 145 -16.06 -11.51 10.55
C SER A 145 -15.90 -10.22 9.74
N PHE A 146 -14.76 -10.10 9.05
CA PHE A 146 -14.41 -8.95 8.23
C PHE A 146 -14.28 -9.36 6.76
N LYS A 147 -15.08 -8.73 5.91
CA LYS A 147 -15.04 -8.92 4.46
C LYS A 147 -14.08 -7.90 3.88
N ILE A 148 -12.95 -8.35 3.37
CA ILE A 148 -11.91 -7.47 2.84
C ILE A 148 -11.49 -7.83 1.42
N SER A 149 -10.87 -6.88 0.73
CA SER A 149 -10.06 -7.13 -0.44
C SER A 149 -8.73 -6.38 -0.28
N VAL A 150 -7.66 -7.12 -0.04
CA VAL A 150 -6.32 -6.53 0.08
C VAL A 150 -5.90 -5.87 -1.23
N SER A 151 -6.18 -6.52 -2.38
CA SER A 151 -5.86 -6.00 -3.72
C SER A 151 -6.61 -4.71 -4.07
N HIS A 152 -7.83 -4.52 -3.54
CA HIS A 152 -8.66 -3.35 -3.81
C HIS A 152 -8.77 -2.39 -2.63
N ASN A 153 -8.00 -2.61 -1.57
CA ASN A 153 -8.01 -1.81 -0.33
C ASN A 153 -9.42 -1.64 0.27
N ARG A 154 -10.27 -2.68 0.19
CA ARG A 154 -11.62 -2.66 0.74
C ARG A 154 -11.65 -3.29 2.13
N GLY A 155 -12.35 -2.67 3.08
CA GLY A 155 -12.59 -3.20 4.42
C GLY A 155 -11.35 -3.22 5.33
N ILE A 156 -10.18 -2.77 4.88
CA ILE A 156 -8.93 -2.79 5.66
C ILE A 156 -8.99 -1.84 6.84
N SER A 157 -9.51 -0.62 6.65
CA SER A 157 -9.64 0.37 7.74
C SER A 157 -10.54 -0.16 8.86
N ALA A 158 -11.70 -0.74 8.52
CA ALA A 158 -12.61 -1.33 9.51
C ALA A 158 -11.98 -2.52 10.25
N LEU A 159 -11.14 -3.31 9.57
CA LEU A 159 -10.38 -4.38 10.21
C LEU A 159 -9.36 -3.82 11.21
N ILE A 160 -8.62 -2.77 10.84
CA ILE A 160 -7.63 -2.13 11.71
C ILE A 160 -8.30 -1.52 12.93
N ASP A 161 -9.37 -0.78 12.75
CA ASP A 161 -10.11 -0.18 13.86
C ASP A 161 -10.60 -1.26 14.85
N ALA A 162 -11.09 -2.39 14.34
CA ALA A 162 -11.49 -3.53 15.18
C ALA A 162 -10.30 -4.21 15.88
N VAL A 163 -9.14 -4.31 15.22
CA VAL A 163 -7.89 -4.84 15.80
C VAL A 163 -7.44 -3.97 16.97
N LEU A 164 -7.39 -2.66 16.79
CA LEU A 164 -7.01 -1.72 17.86
C LEU A 164 -7.93 -1.82 19.06
N ASN A 165 -9.25 -1.87 18.83
CA ASN A 165 -10.24 -2.04 19.89
C ASN A 165 -10.05 -3.36 20.64
N ALA A 166 -9.82 -4.47 19.92
CA ALA A 166 -9.63 -5.79 20.55
C ALA A 166 -8.35 -5.89 21.37
N LEU A 167 -7.34 -5.12 21.04
CA LEU A 167 -6.08 -5.05 21.77
C LEU A 167 -6.08 -3.98 22.87
N ASN A 168 -7.20 -3.28 23.09
CA ASN A 168 -7.33 -2.13 23.99
C ASN A 168 -6.29 -1.03 23.68
N LEU A 169 -5.95 -0.89 22.40
CA LEU A 169 -5.10 0.16 21.89
C LEU A 169 -6.04 1.28 21.40
N ASN A 170 -6.46 2.14 22.33
CA ASN A 170 -7.29 3.27 21.97
C ASN A 170 -6.54 4.13 20.96
N PRO A 171 -7.18 4.55 19.84
CA PRO A 171 -6.58 5.54 18.99
C PRO A 171 -6.21 6.75 19.86
N ILE A 172 -5.01 7.29 19.70
CA ILE A 172 -4.60 8.52 20.38
C ILE A 172 -5.52 9.61 19.84
N ILE A 173 -6.60 9.85 20.55
CA ILE A 173 -7.47 11.00 20.32
C ILE A 173 -6.82 12.14 21.08
N GLU A 174 -6.30 13.10 20.35
CA GLU A 174 -6.07 14.42 20.92
C GLU A 174 -7.44 14.96 21.35
N GLN A 175 -7.71 14.89 22.65
CA GLN A 175 -8.85 15.58 23.27
C GLN A 175 -8.72 17.06 22.97
N ASP A 176 -9.84 17.80 22.96
CA ASP A 176 -9.90 19.25 22.77
C ASP A 176 -8.71 19.93 23.46
N LEU A 177 -7.67 20.19 22.67
CA LEU A 177 -6.46 20.81 23.17
C LEU A 177 -6.63 22.29 22.98
N ASP A 178 -6.59 23.03 24.10
CA ASP A 178 -6.43 24.46 24.11
C ASP A 178 -5.21 24.85 23.28
N ALA A 179 -5.20 26.04 22.67
CA ALA A 179 -4.17 26.50 21.74
C ALA A 179 -2.73 26.34 22.30
N ASP A 180 -2.55 26.43 23.60
CA ASP A 180 -1.26 26.28 24.31
C ASP A 180 -0.71 24.85 24.24
N ILE A 181 -1.57 23.84 24.10
CA ILE A 181 -1.17 22.42 23.96
C ILE A 181 -0.82 22.10 22.51
N LEU A 182 -1.46 22.74 21.54
CA LEU A 182 -1.08 22.63 20.11
C LEU A 182 0.36 23.13 19.89
N GLU A 183 0.73 24.24 20.54
CA GLU A 183 2.09 24.79 20.48
C GLU A 183 3.12 23.87 21.16
N SER A 184 2.74 23.19 22.26
CA SER A 184 3.60 22.19 22.92
C SER A 184 3.79 20.91 22.12
N LEU A 185 2.82 20.53 21.27
CA LEU A 185 2.90 19.34 20.38
C LEU A 185 3.69 19.64 19.11
N GLU A 186 3.66 20.87 18.61
CA GLU A 186 4.55 21.30 17.52
C GLU A 186 6.02 21.32 17.98
N ASN A 187 6.29 21.66 19.23
CA ASN A 187 7.63 21.64 19.82
C ASN A 187 8.12 20.24 20.23
N ASN A 188 7.22 19.26 20.38
CA ASN A 188 7.51 17.84 20.64
C ASN A 188 7.35 16.97 19.41
N ALA A 189 7.31 17.53 18.20
CA ALA A 189 7.51 16.74 16.99
C ALA A 189 8.83 15.95 17.17
N PRO A 190 8.86 14.63 16.97
CA PRO A 190 10.10 13.88 17.07
C PRO A 190 11.12 14.58 16.18
N LYS A 191 12.19 15.09 16.82
CA LYS A 191 13.36 15.59 16.12
C LYS A 191 13.74 14.55 15.09
N GLU A 192 14.12 15.01 13.92
CA GLU A 192 14.65 14.24 12.82
C GLU A 192 15.42 13.03 13.35
N GLU A 193 14.77 11.88 13.36
CA GLU A 193 15.47 10.62 13.56
C GLU A 193 16.45 10.51 12.40
N THR A 194 17.69 10.23 12.75
CA THR A 194 18.78 9.95 11.83
C THR A 194 18.23 9.18 10.64
N LYS A 195 18.34 9.76 9.44
CA LYS A 195 17.94 9.15 8.16
C LYS A 195 18.68 7.83 8.04
N GLU A 196 18.06 6.72 8.48
CA GLU A 196 18.44 5.44 7.94
C GLU A 196 18.25 5.52 6.43
N GLU A 197 19.26 5.08 5.69
CA GLU A 197 19.28 5.14 4.23
C GLU A 197 18.11 4.32 3.65
N GLU A 198 16.98 4.99 3.44
CA GLU A 198 15.76 4.34 2.98
C GLU A 198 15.88 4.01 1.49
N ILE A 199 15.77 2.72 1.15
CA ILE A 199 15.85 2.23 -0.23
C ILE A 199 14.52 2.47 -0.93
N ILE A 200 14.53 3.24 -2.03
CA ILE A 200 13.37 3.50 -2.88
C ILE A 200 13.10 2.27 -3.75
N GLN A 201 12.00 1.57 -3.52
CA GLN A 201 11.61 0.40 -4.31
C GLN A 201 10.79 0.83 -5.53
N VAL A 202 11.29 0.48 -6.73
CA VAL A 202 10.72 0.91 -8.02
C VAL A 202 10.34 -0.29 -8.86
N GLY A 203 9.06 -0.40 -9.23
CA GLY A 203 8.56 -1.41 -10.17
C GLY A 203 8.50 -0.86 -11.59
N ILE A 204 9.02 -1.59 -12.58
CA ILE A 204 8.88 -1.24 -13.99
C ILE A 204 7.78 -2.10 -14.60
N ILE A 205 6.66 -1.49 -14.96
CA ILE A 205 5.46 -2.17 -15.45
C ILE A 205 5.07 -1.71 -16.86
N GLY A 206 4.28 -2.50 -17.53
CA GLY A 206 3.81 -2.26 -18.89
C GLY A 206 3.69 -3.58 -19.66
N ARG A 207 3.01 -3.56 -20.80
CA ARG A 207 2.83 -4.75 -21.66
C ARG A 207 4.14 -5.32 -22.19
N VAL A 208 4.10 -6.46 -22.82
CA VAL A 208 5.27 -7.09 -23.44
C VAL A 208 5.79 -6.21 -24.59
N ASN A 209 7.11 -6.13 -24.76
CA ASN A 209 7.81 -5.41 -25.83
C ASN A 209 7.69 -3.87 -25.82
N VAL A 210 7.15 -3.23 -24.78
CA VAL A 210 7.16 -1.75 -24.64
C VAL A 210 8.54 -1.17 -24.32
N GLY A 211 9.54 -2.02 -23.99
CA GLY A 211 10.91 -1.62 -23.72
C GLY A 211 11.29 -1.58 -22.24
N LYS A 212 10.60 -2.31 -21.35
CA LYS A 212 10.95 -2.39 -19.92
C LYS A 212 12.40 -2.81 -19.67
N SER A 213 12.85 -3.90 -20.32
CA SER A 213 14.24 -4.37 -20.20
C SER A 213 15.25 -3.36 -20.72
N SER A 214 14.91 -2.66 -21.81
CA SER A 214 15.76 -1.60 -22.36
C SER A 214 15.84 -0.41 -21.43
N LEU A 215 14.72 -0.04 -20.78
CA LEU A 215 14.67 1.03 -19.79
C LEU A 215 15.49 0.67 -18.55
N LEU A 216 15.31 -0.53 -17.99
CA LEU A 216 16.10 -1.00 -16.86
C LEU A 216 17.59 -0.95 -17.17
N ASN A 217 18.01 -1.51 -18.32
CA ASN A 217 19.41 -1.47 -18.75
C ASN A 217 19.94 -0.04 -18.92
N ALA A 218 19.12 0.89 -19.43
CA ALA A 218 19.53 2.28 -19.60
C ALA A 218 19.69 3.00 -18.24
N LEU A 219 18.82 2.72 -17.28
CA LEU A 219 18.87 3.27 -15.92
C LEU A 219 20.08 2.75 -15.13
N THR A 220 20.48 1.48 -15.34
CA THR A 220 21.52 0.82 -14.53
C THR A 220 22.93 0.87 -15.17
N LYS A 221 23.04 1.21 -16.47
CA LYS A 221 24.29 1.10 -17.26
C LYS A 221 25.49 1.87 -16.72
N LYS A 222 25.29 3.03 -16.09
CA LYS A 222 26.38 3.91 -15.63
C LYS A 222 26.83 3.62 -14.19
N GLU A 223 26.10 2.85 -13.42
CA GLU A 223 26.23 2.80 -11.96
C GLU A 223 26.49 1.40 -11.39
N ARG A 224 26.57 0.37 -12.24
CA ARG A 224 26.88 -1.02 -11.85
C ARG A 224 28.24 -1.21 -11.17
N SER A 225 29.16 -0.28 -11.32
CA SER A 225 30.52 -0.36 -10.76
C SER A 225 30.61 0.05 -9.29
N LEU A 226 29.59 0.68 -8.72
CA LEU A 226 29.66 1.27 -7.37
C LEU A 226 28.98 0.44 -6.26
N VAL A 227 28.09 -0.50 -6.61
CA VAL A 227 27.23 -1.17 -5.61
C VAL A 227 27.67 -2.61 -5.25
N SER A 228 28.71 -3.17 -5.89
CA SER A 228 29.15 -4.54 -5.61
C SER A 228 29.87 -4.74 -4.27
N SER A 229 30.04 -3.72 -3.44
CA SER A 229 30.88 -3.78 -2.22
C SER A 229 30.14 -3.61 -0.87
N VAL A 230 28.82 -3.46 -0.84
CA VAL A 230 28.08 -3.31 0.44
C VAL A 230 27.39 -4.63 0.79
N ALA A 231 28.11 -5.48 1.54
CA ALA A 231 27.54 -6.66 2.21
C ALA A 231 26.68 -6.20 3.39
N GLY A 232 25.39 -6.62 3.43
CA GLY A 232 24.58 -6.45 4.64
C GLY A 232 23.12 -6.11 4.47
N THR A 233 22.58 -5.97 3.26
CA THR A 233 21.14 -5.78 3.06
C THR A 233 20.52 -7.03 2.43
N THR A 234 19.44 -7.54 3.00
CA THR A 234 18.60 -8.64 2.48
C THR A 234 17.85 -8.19 1.22
N ILE A 235 18.61 -7.91 0.15
CA ILE A 235 18.06 -7.65 -1.18
C ILE A 235 18.00 -9.01 -1.88
N ASP A 236 16.84 -9.35 -2.42
CA ASP A 236 16.70 -10.55 -3.26
C ASP A 236 17.81 -10.50 -4.33
N PRO A 237 18.60 -11.56 -4.55
CA PRO A 237 19.71 -11.56 -5.53
C PRO A 237 19.27 -11.30 -6.98
N ILE A 238 18.01 -11.04 -7.17
CA ILE A 238 17.32 -10.83 -8.45
C ILE A 238 17.07 -9.32 -8.70
N ASP A 239 17.15 -8.48 -7.68
CA ASP A 239 16.84 -7.05 -7.75
C ASP A 239 18.10 -6.22 -8.07
N GLU A 240 17.96 -5.15 -8.86
CA GLU A 240 19.07 -4.27 -9.24
C GLU A 240 18.98 -2.96 -8.47
N THR A 241 20.05 -2.61 -7.75
CA THR A 241 20.15 -1.37 -7.01
C THR A 241 21.12 -0.40 -7.67
N ILE A 242 20.73 0.86 -7.74
CA ILE A 242 21.58 1.97 -8.20
C ILE A 242 21.64 3.06 -7.13
N LEU A 243 22.70 3.86 -7.15
CA LEU A 243 22.86 5.03 -6.29
C LEU A 243 22.71 6.30 -7.14
N ILE A 244 21.89 7.24 -6.70
CA ILE A 244 21.69 8.55 -7.34
C ILE A 244 21.86 9.63 -6.27
N GLY A 245 23.01 10.32 -6.27
CA GLY A 245 23.40 11.13 -5.11
C GLY A 245 23.50 10.24 -3.87
N ASP A 246 22.81 10.61 -2.81
CA ASP A 246 22.75 9.84 -1.55
C ASP A 246 21.58 8.85 -1.47
N GLN A 247 20.74 8.75 -2.54
CA GLN A 247 19.54 7.92 -2.55
C GLN A 247 19.79 6.56 -3.22
N LYS A 248 19.45 5.48 -2.51
CA LYS A 248 19.47 4.11 -3.04
C LYS A 248 18.13 3.78 -3.70
N ILE A 249 18.16 3.40 -4.97
CA ILE A 249 16.98 2.98 -5.75
C ILE A 249 17.14 1.51 -6.11
N CYS A 250 16.17 0.69 -5.70
CA CYS A 250 16.11 -0.74 -5.98
C CYS A 250 14.98 -1.03 -6.99
N PHE A 251 15.34 -1.57 -8.14
CA PHE A 251 14.37 -2.04 -9.14
C PHE A 251 13.95 -3.47 -8.80
N VAL A 252 12.66 -3.65 -8.47
CA VAL A 252 12.11 -4.92 -8.00
C VAL A 252 11.67 -5.83 -9.16
N ASP A 253 11.76 -7.16 -8.96
CA ASP A 253 11.39 -8.22 -9.93
C ASP A 253 12.09 -8.10 -11.29
N THR A 254 13.38 -7.77 -11.29
CA THR A 254 14.15 -7.56 -12.53
C THR A 254 14.37 -8.85 -13.32
N ALA A 255 14.36 -10.03 -12.70
CA ALA A 255 14.41 -11.32 -13.39
C ALA A 255 13.26 -11.50 -14.36
N GLY A 256 12.07 -11.05 -13.95
CA GLY A 256 10.88 -11.08 -14.79
C GLY A 256 10.97 -10.18 -16.00
N ILE A 257 11.74 -9.13 -15.92
CA ILE A 257 11.97 -8.19 -17.01
C ILE A 257 12.99 -8.77 -18.01
N ARG A 258 13.94 -9.58 -17.56
CA ARG A 258 15.05 -10.13 -18.36
C ARG A 258 14.71 -11.43 -19.09
N HIS A 259 13.94 -12.32 -18.49
CA HIS A 259 13.58 -13.60 -19.11
C HIS A 259 12.51 -13.44 -20.19
N ARG A 260 12.94 -13.47 -21.46
CA ARG A 260 12.08 -13.55 -22.65
C ARG A 260 11.69 -15.02 -22.90
N GLY A 261 10.74 -15.54 -22.13
CA GLY A 261 10.16 -16.86 -22.42
C GLY A 261 8.99 -16.75 -23.39
N LYS A 262 8.96 -17.57 -24.46
CA LYS A 262 7.78 -17.82 -25.29
C LYS A 262 6.81 -18.66 -24.47
N ILE A 263 5.82 -18.06 -23.83
CA ILE A 263 4.78 -18.79 -23.08
C ILE A 263 3.42 -18.43 -23.69
N LEU A 264 2.69 -19.45 -24.13
CA LEU A 264 1.30 -19.37 -24.53
C LEU A 264 0.43 -19.04 -23.28
N GLY A 265 -0.40 -18.00 -23.35
CA GLY A 265 -1.19 -17.51 -22.22
C GLY A 265 -0.74 -16.14 -21.70
N ILE A 266 -0.17 -15.30 -22.54
CA ILE A 266 0.65 -14.13 -22.27
C ILE A 266 -0.03 -13.07 -21.38
N GLU A 267 -1.35 -12.83 -21.48
CA GLU A 267 -1.98 -11.70 -20.78
C GLU A 267 -2.18 -11.96 -19.28
N LYS A 268 -2.63 -13.15 -18.90
CA LYS A 268 -2.88 -13.49 -17.49
C LYS A 268 -1.58 -13.54 -16.68
N TYR A 269 -0.55 -14.14 -17.26
CA TYR A 269 0.78 -14.23 -16.65
C TYR A 269 1.45 -12.84 -16.51
N ALA A 270 1.27 -11.97 -17.52
CA ALA A 270 1.78 -10.60 -17.46
C ALA A 270 1.12 -9.78 -16.34
N LEU A 271 -0.19 -9.93 -16.14
CA LEU A 271 -0.92 -9.25 -15.07
C LEU A 271 -0.55 -9.76 -13.67
N GLU A 272 -0.46 -11.08 -13.48
CA GLU A 272 -0.04 -11.68 -12.19
C GLU A 272 1.38 -11.25 -11.80
N ARG A 273 2.29 -11.19 -12.76
CA ARG A 273 3.67 -10.74 -12.56
C ARG A 273 3.74 -9.25 -12.26
N THR A 274 3.00 -8.43 -12.99
CA THR A 274 2.85 -7.00 -12.72
C THR A 274 2.35 -6.78 -11.29
N GLN A 275 1.39 -7.58 -10.84
CA GLN A 275 0.84 -7.47 -9.48
C GLN A 275 1.92 -7.75 -8.42
N LYS A 276 2.73 -8.78 -8.58
CA LYS A 276 3.84 -9.10 -7.67
C LYS A 276 4.89 -7.97 -7.58
N ALA A 277 5.26 -7.39 -8.72
CA ALA A 277 6.17 -6.26 -8.76
C ALA A 277 5.57 -5.04 -8.03
N LEU A 278 4.28 -4.75 -8.27
CA LEU A 278 3.59 -3.63 -7.62
C LEU A 278 3.47 -3.81 -6.11
N GLU A 279 3.27 -5.03 -5.62
CA GLU A 279 3.16 -5.32 -4.17
C GLU A 279 4.43 -4.95 -3.39
N LYS A 280 5.60 -5.02 -4.04
CA LYS A 280 6.90 -4.71 -3.42
C LYS A 280 7.37 -3.27 -3.69
N SER A 281 6.65 -2.49 -4.50
CA SER A 281 7.12 -1.18 -4.97
C SER A 281 6.56 -0.02 -4.16
N HIS A 282 7.34 1.05 -4.06
CA HIS A 282 6.89 2.38 -3.64
C HIS A 282 6.41 3.19 -4.85
N ILE A 283 7.14 3.07 -5.97
CA ILE A 283 6.88 3.79 -7.21
C ILE A 283 6.74 2.81 -8.37
N ALA A 284 5.81 3.06 -9.26
CA ALA A 284 5.64 2.35 -10.52
C ALA A 284 6.05 3.24 -11.70
N LEU A 285 7.04 2.78 -12.48
CA LEU A 285 7.32 3.32 -13.81
C LEU A 285 6.42 2.60 -14.82
N LEU A 286 5.35 3.25 -15.24
CA LEU A 286 4.43 2.73 -16.24
C LEU A 286 4.96 3.03 -17.64
N VAL A 287 5.51 2.02 -18.28
CA VAL A 287 6.12 2.14 -19.63
C VAL A 287 5.06 1.89 -20.70
N LEU A 288 4.84 2.90 -21.53
CA LEU A 288 3.91 2.89 -22.66
C LEU A 288 4.69 3.01 -23.98
N ASP A 289 4.35 2.18 -24.94
CA ASP A 289 4.93 2.20 -26.27
C ASP A 289 4.17 3.17 -27.18
N VAL A 290 4.82 4.25 -27.60
CA VAL A 290 4.22 5.26 -28.47
C VAL A 290 4.58 5.07 -29.95
N SER A 291 5.13 3.94 -30.34
CA SER A 291 5.27 3.57 -31.76
C SER A 291 3.95 3.08 -32.39
N ALA A 292 2.93 2.84 -31.56
CA ALA A 292 1.58 2.44 -31.96
C ALA A 292 0.55 3.03 -30.98
N PRO A 293 -0.75 3.09 -31.32
CA PRO A 293 -1.81 3.53 -30.43
C PRO A 293 -1.89 2.70 -29.15
N PHE A 294 -2.31 3.33 -28.03
CA PHE A 294 -2.53 2.64 -26.76
C PHE A 294 -3.66 1.61 -26.85
N VAL A 295 -3.41 0.42 -26.33
CA VAL A 295 -4.36 -0.70 -26.33
C VAL A 295 -5.01 -0.91 -24.97
N GLU A 296 -6.09 -1.68 -24.91
CA GLU A 296 -6.86 -1.97 -23.68
C GLU A 296 -5.98 -2.58 -22.56
N LEU A 297 -4.95 -3.37 -22.91
CA LEU A 297 -4.03 -3.93 -21.93
C LEU A 297 -3.18 -2.86 -21.23
N ASP A 298 -2.84 -1.76 -21.92
CA ASP A 298 -2.15 -0.63 -21.31
C ASP A 298 -3.04 0.01 -20.23
N GLU A 299 -4.35 0.15 -20.49
CA GLU A 299 -5.32 0.67 -19.54
C GLU A 299 -5.53 -0.28 -18.34
N LYS A 300 -5.58 -1.59 -18.58
CA LYS A 300 -5.70 -2.61 -17.51
C LYS A 300 -4.49 -2.60 -16.57
N ILE A 301 -3.26 -2.54 -17.11
CA ILE A 301 -2.02 -2.47 -16.33
C ILE A 301 -1.96 -1.17 -15.53
N SER A 302 -2.33 -0.06 -16.15
CA SER A 302 -2.38 1.27 -15.50
C SER A 302 -3.36 1.29 -14.33
N SER A 303 -4.56 0.74 -14.54
CA SER A 303 -5.58 0.61 -13.49
C SER A 303 -5.12 -0.27 -12.33
N LEU A 304 -4.30 -1.28 -12.61
CA LEU A 304 -3.72 -2.12 -11.55
C LEU A 304 -2.72 -1.32 -10.70
N ALA A 305 -1.87 -0.48 -11.31
CA ALA A 305 -0.95 0.39 -10.58
C ALA A 305 -1.68 1.41 -9.69
N ASP A 306 -2.74 2.05 -10.21
CA ASP A 306 -3.57 2.99 -9.44
C ASP A 306 -4.23 2.31 -8.21
N LYS A 307 -4.74 1.08 -8.39
CA LYS A 307 -5.34 0.30 -7.30
C LYS A 307 -4.36 -0.02 -6.16
N HIS A 308 -3.07 -0.17 -6.47
CA HIS A 308 -2.03 -0.36 -5.45
C HIS A 308 -1.65 0.93 -4.74
N SER A 309 -2.19 2.08 -5.16
CA SER A 309 -1.94 3.39 -4.54
C SER A 309 -0.45 3.72 -4.43
N LEU A 310 0.33 3.41 -5.47
CA LEU A 310 1.76 3.70 -5.57
C LEU A 310 2.01 5.10 -6.13
N GLY A 311 3.22 5.61 -5.93
CA GLY A 311 3.72 6.71 -6.76
C GLY A 311 3.82 6.26 -8.21
N ILE A 312 3.34 7.07 -9.18
CA ILE A 312 3.29 6.68 -10.59
C ILE A 312 4.00 7.70 -11.46
N ILE A 313 4.85 7.21 -12.38
CA ILE A 313 5.48 7.98 -13.43
C ILE A 313 5.14 7.33 -14.78
N LEU A 314 4.59 8.11 -15.70
CA LEU A 314 4.27 7.65 -17.05
C LEU A 314 5.48 7.83 -17.97
N ILE A 315 5.97 6.73 -18.54
CA ILE A 315 7.14 6.72 -19.44
C ILE A 315 6.66 6.43 -20.87
N LEU A 316 6.63 7.44 -21.71
CA LEU A 316 6.32 7.31 -23.13
C LEU A 316 7.58 6.91 -23.89
N ASN A 317 7.79 5.59 -24.04
CA ASN A 317 9.00 5.05 -24.67
C ASN A 317 8.85 4.89 -26.20
N LYS A 318 9.98 4.73 -26.87
CA LYS A 318 10.11 4.70 -28.34
C LYS A 318 9.69 6.02 -29.00
N TRP A 319 9.98 7.13 -28.32
CA TRP A 319 9.60 8.47 -28.77
C TRP A 319 10.19 8.86 -30.13
N ASP A 320 11.31 8.25 -30.51
CA ASP A 320 11.99 8.44 -31.79
C ASP A 320 11.23 7.86 -33.00
N ILE A 321 10.32 6.93 -32.77
CA ILE A 321 9.48 6.29 -33.80
C ILE A 321 7.98 6.39 -33.44
N ARG A 322 7.59 7.48 -32.77
CA ARG A 322 6.19 7.71 -32.35
C ARG A 322 5.23 7.72 -33.54
N TYR A 323 4.03 7.17 -33.33
CA TYR A 323 3.01 7.02 -34.37
C TYR A 323 2.30 8.32 -34.74
N ALA A 324 2.31 9.35 -33.88
CA ALA A 324 1.58 10.59 -34.04
C ALA A 324 2.33 11.79 -33.43
N PRO A 325 1.95 13.04 -33.73
CA PRO A 325 2.46 14.22 -33.05
C PRO A 325 2.25 14.21 -31.55
N TYR A 326 3.05 15.02 -30.81
CA TYR A 326 3.01 15.11 -29.34
C TYR A 326 1.61 15.40 -28.82
N GLU A 327 0.92 16.39 -29.40
CA GLU A 327 -0.38 16.88 -28.97
C GLU A 327 -1.46 15.78 -29.05
N GLU A 328 -1.43 14.99 -30.11
CA GLU A 328 -2.39 13.90 -30.35
C GLU A 328 -2.17 12.75 -29.37
N ILE A 329 -0.90 12.38 -29.14
CA ILE A 329 -0.54 11.35 -28.15
C ILE A 329 -0.97 11.78 -26.75
N MET A 330 -0.70 13.05 -26.37
CA MET A 330 -1.07 13.59 -25.06
C MET A 330 -2.58 13.73 -24.88
N ALA A 331 -3.32 14.09 -25.93
CA ALA A 331 -4.78 14.13 -25.89
C ALA A 331 -5.37 12.72 -25.68
N THR A 332 -4.81 11.73 -26.36
CA THR A 332 -5.22 10.32 -26.21
C THR A 332 -4.86 9.80 -24.83
N LEU A 333 -3.66 10.12 -24.32
CA LEU A 333 -3.22 9.78 -22.97
C LEU A 333 -4.19 10.34 -21.91
N LYS A 334 -4.48 11.63 -21.96
CA LYS A 334 -5.42 12.29 -21.03
C LYS A 334 -6.81 11.68 -21.05
N ARG A 335 -7.29 11.26 -22.23
CA ARG A 335 -8.60 10.62 -22.37
C ARG A 335 -8.64 9.21 -21.78
N LYS A 336 -7.65 8.37 -22.11
CA LYS A 336 -7.61 6.96 -21.70
C LYS A 336 -7.15 6.75 -20.26
N PHE A 337 -6.20 7.57 -19.78
CA PHE A 337 -5.59 7.45 -18.46
C PHE A 337 -5.97 8.62 -17.53
N ARG A 338 -7.20 9.12 -17.63
CA ARG A 338 -7.71 10.26 -16.85
C ARG A 338 -7.55 10.08 -15.34
N PHE A 339 -7.58 8.84 -14.84
CA PHE A 339 -7.40 8.51 -13.43
C PHE A 339 -5.94 8.71 -12.96
N LEU A 340 -4.98 8.81 -13.89
CA LEU A 340 -3.56 9.10 -13.63
C LEU A 340 -3.15 10.53 -13.98
N GLU A 341 -4.09 11.48 -14.05
CA GLU A 341 -3.83 12.89 -14.38
C GLU A 341 -2.77 13.54 -13.46
N TYR A 342 -2.59 12.99 -12.27
CA TYR A 342 -1.59 13.43 -11.30
C TYR A 342 -0.18 12.92 -11.58
N ALA A 343 -0.01 11.93 -12.44
CA ALA A 343 1.26 11.31 -12.73
C ALA A 343 2.08 12.15 -13.74
N PRO A 344 3.36 12.44 -13.45
CA PRO A 344 4.23 13.09 -14.42
C PRO A 344 4.45 12.20 -15.65
N VAL A 345 4.60 12.83 -16.81
CA VAL A 345 4.81 12.16 -18.09
C VAL A 345 6.20 12.51 -18.60
N ILE A 346 7.00 11.48 -18.89
CA ILE A 346 8.35 11.63 -19.49
C ILE A 346 8.39 10.90 -20.82
N THR A 347 8.80 11.62 -21.88
CA THR A 347 9.05 11.03 -23.19
C THR A 347 10.48 10.51 -23.25
N THR A 348 10.69 9.25 -23.68
CA THR A 348 12.03 8.65 -23.72
C THR A 348 12.27 7.82 -24.99
N SER A 349 13.51 7.68 -25.35
CA SER A 349 14.00 6.65 -26.26
C SER A 349 15.14 5.91 -25.58
N CYS A 350 14.85 4.73 -25.06
CA CYS A 350 15.86 3.92 -24.38
C CYS A 350 17.03 3.54 -25.30
N LEU A 351 16.78 3.40 -26.62
CA LEU A 351 17.82 3.10 -27.62
C LEU A 351 18.80 4.27 -27.79
N LYS A 352 18.30 5.50 -27.76
CA LYS A 352 19.09 6.72 -27.92
C LYS A 352 19.52 7.32 -26.57
N ALA A 353 19.25 6.63 -25.45
CA ALA A 353 19.51 7.08 -24.09
C ALA A 353 18.94 8.49 -23.78
N ARG A 354 17.78 8.83 -24.38
CA ARG A 354 17.19 10.17 -24.26
C ARG A 354 16.33 10.26 -23.01
N HIS A 355 16.52 11.31 -22.19
CA HIS A 355 15.79 11.62 -20.96
C HIS A 355 15.88 10.54 -19.86
N ILE A 356 16.93 9.70 -19.87
CA ILE A 356 17.12 8.65 -18.86
C ILE A 356 17.43 9.25 -17.48
N ASP A 357 18.29 10.27 -17.42
CA ASP A 357 18.65 10.93 -16.17
C ASP A 357 17.46 11.73 -15.61
N GLU A 358 16.58 12.28 -16.46
CA GLU A 358 15.33 12.91 -16.05
C GLU A 358 14.41 11.93 -15.31
N ILE A 359 14.34 10.66 -15.77
CA ILE A 359 13.56 9.62 -15.10
C ILE A 359 14.10 9.36 -13.68
N LYS A 360 15.42 9.31 -13.52
CA LYS A 360 16.07 9.10 -12.22
C LYS A 360 15.72 10.22 -11.23
N HIS A 361 15.85 11.48 -11.63
CA HIS A 361 15.48 12.63 -10.82
C HIS A 361 13.97 12.63 -10.47
N LYS A 362 13.15 12.25 -11.45
CA LYS A 362 11.70 12.20 -11.25
C LYS A 362 11.27 11.11 -10.25
N ILE A 363 12.00 10.00 -10.17
CA ILE A 363 11.76 8.95 -9.16
C ILE A 363 11.96 9.55 -7.76
N ILE A 364 13.03 10.30 -7.53
CA ILE A 364 13.32 10.93 -6.24
C ILE A 364 12.23 11.96 -5.90
N GLU A 365 11.90 12.85 -6.84
CA GLU A 365 10.87 13.88 -6.64
C GLU A 365 9.49 13.28 -6.29
N VAL A 366 9.08 12.24 -7.01
CA VAL A 366 7.82 11.54 -6.72
C VAL A 366 7.88 10.83 -5.37
N TYR A 367 9.03 10.25 -5.01
CA TYR A 367 9.18 9.61 -3.71
C TYR A 367 9.11 10.60 -2.54
N GLU A 368 9.69 11.77 -2.68
CA GLU A 368 9.56 12.87 -1.72
C GLU A 368 8.10 13.29 -1.54
N CYS A 369 7.36 13.43 -2.66
CA CYS A 369 5.92 13.69 -2.60
C CYS A 369 5.13 12.53 -1.96
N PHE A 370 5.53 11.28 -2.21
CA PHE A 370 4.88 10.07 -1.73
C PHE A 370 5.09 9.86 -0.22
N SER A 371 6.24 10.28 0.30
CA SER A 371 6.59 10.22 1.72
C SER A 371 6.24 11.51 2.49
N LYS A 372 5.74 12.53 1.80
CA LYS A 372 5.48 13.86 2.35
C LYS A 372 4.47 13.84 3.49
N ARG A 373 4.83 14.52 4.59
CA ARG A 373 3.93 14.82 5.70
C ARG A 373 3.55 16.29 5.69
N ILE A 374 2.26 16.56 5.81
CA ILE A 374 1.72 17.92 5.92
C ILE A 374 1.56 18.24 7.41
N PRO A 375 2.03 19.39 7.90
CA PRO A 375 1.69 19.86 9.24
C PRO A 375 0.18 19.97 9.43
N THR A 376 -0.33 19.48 10.55
CA THR A 376 -1.78 19.40 10.81
C THR A 376 -2.46 20.76 10.76
N SER A 377 -1.80 21.81 11.25
CA SER A 377 -2.29 23.20 11.20
C SER A 377 -2.51 23.68 9.78
N LEU A 378 -1.52 23.47 8.88
CA LEU A 378 -1.63 23.84 7.48
C LEU A 378 -2.70 23.02 6.74
N LEU A 379 -2.78 21.71 7.02
CA LEU A 379 -3.81 20.85 6.45
C LEU A 379 -5.22 21.36 6.80
N ASN A 380 -5.45 21.68 8.08
CA ASN A 380 -6.74 22.18 8.54
C ASN A 380 -7.05 23.57 7.98
N SER A 381 -6.06 24.46 7.85
CA SER A 381 -6.24 25.76 7.22
C SER A 381 -6.73 25.61 5.77
N VAL A 382 -6.08 24.75 4.97
CA VAL A 382 -6.46 24.51 3.58
C VAL A 382 -7.85 23.88 3.45
N ILE A 383 -8.17 22.88 4.28
CA ILE A 383 -9.49 22.24 4.29
C ILE A 383 -10.58 23.22 4.70
N ASN A 384 -10.35 24.06 5.72
CA ASN A 384 -11.29 25.09 6.14
C ASN A 384 -11.54 26.13 5.03
N GLN A 385 -10.50 26.63 4.38
CA GLN A 385 -10.63 27.55 3.24
C GLN A 385 -11.40 26.91 2.08
N ALA A 386 -11.11 25.64 1.77
CA ALA A 386 -11.81 24.90 0.72
C ALA A 386 -13.30 24.74 1.02
N THR A 387 -13.65 24.40 2.26
CA THR A 387 -15.06 24.21 2.69
C THR A 387 -15.81 25.52 2.83
N GLN A 388 -15.13 26.62 3.12
CA GLN A 388 -15.72 27.98 3.11
C GLN A 388 -16.00 28.45 1.70
N LYS A 389 -15.06 28.23 0.77
CA LYS A 389 -15.19 28.62 -0.64
C LYS A 389 -16.29 27.84 -1.37
N HIS A 390 -16.39 26.56 -1.11
CA HIS A 390 -17.44 25.67 -1.63
C HIS A 390 -18.03 24.85 -0.49
N PRO A 391 -19.12 25.32 0.17
CA PRO A 391 -19.76 24.59 1.24
C PRO A 391 -20.22 23.19 0.82
N LEU A 392 -20.13 22.23 1.76
CA LEU A 392 -20.64 20.88 1.52
C LEU A 392 -22.17 20.93 1.31
N PRO A 393 -22.70 20.14 0.36
CA PRO A 393 -24.14 20.01 0.19
C PRO A 393 -24.80 19.50 1.47
N SER A 394 -26.00 20.02 1.78
CA SER A 394 -26.78 19.50 2.90
C SER A 394 -27.26 18.07 2.63
N ASP A 395 -27.30 17.25 3.67
CA ASP A 395 -27.79 15.89 3.60
C ASP A 395 -29.11 15.79 4.38
N GLY A 396 -30.23 15.54 3.66
CA GLY A 396 -31.56 15.51 4.24
C GLY A 396 -31.93 16.80 4.97
N GLY A 397 -31.58 17.98 4.42
CA GLY A 397 -31.84 19.30 5.01
C GLY A 397 -30.95 19.65 6.23
N LYS A 398 -30.00 18.80 6.59
CA LYS A 398 -29.06 19.04 7.68
C LYS A 398 -27.68 19.44 7.16
N LEU A 399 -27.06 20.42 7.83
CA LEU A 399 -25.74 20.93 7.47
C LEU A 399 -24.67 19.85 7.61
N VAL A 400 -23.85 19.68 6.58
CA VAL A 400 -22.65 18.83 6.60
C VAL A 400 -21.44 19.69 6.93
N LYS A 401 -20.68 19.30 7.97
CA LYS A 401 -19.53 20.07 8.45
C LYS A 401 -18.32 19.14 8.65
N VAL A 402 -17.16 19.58 8.14
CA VAL A 402 -15.85 19.03 8.50
C VAL A 402 -15.38 19.76 9.76
N TYR A 403 -15.01 19.03 10.79
CA TYR A 403 -14.49 19.60 12.03
C TYR A 403 -12.99 19.69 12.03
N TYR A 404 -12.34 18.65 11.51
CA TYR A 404 -10.90 18.47 11.61
C TYR A 404 -10.38 17.54 10.51
N ALA A 405 -9.13 17.77 10.10
CA ALA A 405 -8.42 16.92 9.15
C ALA A 405 -7.05 16.53 9.72
N THR A 406 -6.68 15.28 9.59
CA THR A 406 -5.36 14.77 10.01
C THR A 406 -4.79 13.83 8.96
N GLN A 407 -3.49 13.95 8.70
CA GLN A 407 -2.76 12.98 7.90
C GLN A 407 -2.24 11.87 8.81
N PHE A 408 -2.84 10.68 8.71
CA PHE A 408 -2.50 9.55 9.56
C PHE A 408 -1.50 8.57 8.94
N ALA A 409 -1.20 8.69 7.64
CA ALA A 409 -0.20 7.88 6.97
C ALA A 409 0.50 8.63 5.84
N THR A 410 1.72 8.18 5.51
CA THR A 410 2.49 8.50 4.32
C THR A 410 2.69 7.24 3.49
N LYS A 411 3.15 7.35 2.24
CA LYS A 411 3.49 6.21 1.36
C LYS A 411 2.33 5.21 1.08
N PRO A 412 1.18 5.68 0.59
CA PRO A 412 0.82 7.02 0.14
C PRO A 412 0.26 7.91 1.26
N PRO A 413 0.19 9.24 1.05
CA PRO A 413 -0.46 10.14 1.98
C PRO A 413 -1.94 9.81 2.16
N GLN A 414 -2.35 9.56 3.41
CA GLN A 414 -3.72 9.24 3.79
C GLN A 414 -4.22 10.28 4.80
N ILE A 415 -5.34 10.91 4.47
CA ILE A 415 -5.93 11.99 5.24
C ILE A 415 -7.31 11.58 5.73
N SER A 416 -7.57 11.74 7.01
CA SER A 416 -8.88 11.53 7.62
C SER A 416 -9.56 12.87 7.84
N LEU A 417 -10.82 12.98 7.40
CA LEU A 417 -11.71 14.11 7.67
C LEU A 417 -12.70 13.71 8.76
N ILE A 418 -12.67 14.37 9.89
CA ILE A 418 -13.64 14.19 10.97
C ILE A 418 -14.86 15.06 10.66
N MET A 419 -16.01 14.45 10.48
CA MET A 419 -17.24 15.10 10.01
C MET A 419 -18.44 14.67 10.85
N ASN A 420 -19.50 15.49 10.84
CA ASN A 420 -20.78 15.09 11.44
C ASN A 420 -21.55 14.04 10.60
N ARG A 421 -21.29 13.97 9.28
CA ARG A 421 -21.98 13.10 8.33
C ARG A 421 -21.01 12.55 7.29
N PRO A 422 -20.20 11.53 7.61
CA PRO A 422 -19.19 10.99 6.70
C PRO A 422 -19.78 10.45 5.39
N LYS A 423 -20.97 9.88 5.44
CA LYS A 423 -21.68 9.32 4.26
C LYS A 423 -22.11 10.39 3.25
N ALA A 424 -22.24 11.64 3.69
CA ALA A 424 -22.59 12.77 2.84
C ALA A 424 -21.39 13.31 2.02
N LEU A 425 -20.17 12.83 2.28
CA LEU A 425 -19.00 13.21 1.47
C LEU A 425 -19.07 12.51 0.09
N HIS A 426 -19.76 13.16 -0.84
CA HIS A 426 -19.89 12.66 -2.20
C HIS A 426 -18.53 12.62 -2.92
N PHE A 427 -18.37 11.68 -3.86
CA PHE A 427 -17.10 11.50 -4.60
C PHE A 427 -16.62 12.77 -5.32
N SER A 428 -17.53 13.60 -5.84
CA SER A 428 -17.20 14.87 -6.51
C SER A 428 -16.57 15.86 -5.55
N TYR A 429 -17.08 15.95 -4.32
CA TYR A 429 -16.55 16.85 -3.31
C TYR A 429 -15.19 16.33 -2.78
N LYS A 430 -15.08 15.02 -2.59
CA LYS A 430 -13.81 14.37 -2.27
C LYS A 430 -12.75 14.68 -3.31
N ARG A 431 -13.10 14.62 -4.61
CA ARG A 431 -12.21 14.97 -5.71
C ARG A 431 -11.82 16.46 -5.68
N TYR A 432 -12.76 17.34 -5.38
CA TYR A 432 -12.49 18.77 -5.20
C TYR A 432 -11.45 19.01 -4.09
N LEU A 433 -11.62 18.40 -2.91
CA LEU A 433 -10.67 18.52 -1.81
C LEU A 433 -9.29 17.96 -2.18
N ILE A 434 -9.23 16.80 -2.83
CA ILE A 434 -7.97 16.20 -3.32
C ILE A 434 -7.26 17.17 -4.30
N ASN A 435 -8.00 17.76 -5.24
CA ASN A 435 -7.42 18.71 -6.19
C ASN A 435 -6.92 19.98 -5.49
N THR A 436 -7.64 20.45 -4.47
CA THR A 436 -7.19 21.60 -3.65
C THR A 436 -5.90 21.25 -2.92
N LEU A 437 -5.82 20.10 -2.26
CA LEU A 437 -4.61 19.65 -1.57
C LEU A 437 -3.42 19.49 -2.52
N ARG A 438 -3.64 18.97 -3.73
CA ARG A 438 -2.59 18.85 -4.76
C ARG A 438 -2.05 20.20 -5.18
N LYS A 439 -2.94 21.20 -5.31
CA LYS A 439 -2.56 22.55 -5.70
C LYS A 439 -1.70 23.26 -4.64
N GLU A 440 -2.03 23.04 -3.36
CA GLU A 440 -1.34 23.72 -2.25
C GLU A 440 -0.04 23.01 -1.83
N PHE A 441 0.02 21.68 -1.90
CA PHE A 441 1.11 20.91 -1.30
C PHE A 441 2.01 20.16 -2.28
N ASN A 442 1.79 20.29 -3.58
CA ASN A 442 2.54 19.56 -4.61
C ASN A 442 2.68 18.05 -4.31
N PHE A 443 1.69 17.26 -4.73
CA PHE A 443 1.71 15.80 -4.66
C PHE A 443 1.90 15.19 -6.06
N LEU A 444 2.96 15.62 -6.74
CA LEU A 444 3.29 15.13 -8.07
C LEU A 444 3.47 13.60 -8.05
N GLY A 445 2.84 12.90 -8.98
CA GLY A 445 2.95 11.44 -9.12
C GLY A 445 2.40 10.63 -7.95
N THR A 446 1.78 11.26 -6.96
CA THR A 446 1.39 10.63 -5.70
C THR A 446 -0.13 10.51 -5.57
N PRO A 447 -0.70 9.34 -5.31
CA PRO A 447 -2.11 9.19 -4.98
C PRO A 447 -2.40 9.79 -3.60
N LEU A 448 -3.54 10.47 -3.47
CA LEU A 448 -4.04 11.00 -2.18
C LEU A 448 -5.28 10.22 -1.76
N ILE A 449 -5.22 9.64 -0.58
CA ILE A 449 -6.36 8.89 -0.01
C ILE A 449 -7.02 9.75 1.05
N LEU A 450 -8.30 10.12 0.79
CA LEU A 450 -9.10 10.92 1.69
C LEU A 450 -10.23 10.07 2.27
N ASN A 451 -10.27 9.92 3.59
CA ASN A 451 -11.28 9.13 4.30
C ASN A 451 -12.11 10.04 5.19
N ALA A 452 -13.43 9.84 5.21
CA ALA A 452 -14.33 10.55 6.12
C ALA A 452 -14.65 9.66 7.32
N LYS A 453 -14.56 10.22 8.54
CA LYS A 453 -14.90 9.55 9.82
C LYS A 453 -15.94 10.37 10.58
N ASP A 454 -16.80 9.70 11.35
CA ASP A 454 -17.79 10.36 12.21
C ASP A 454 -17.12 10.90 13.49
N LYS A 455 -17.56 12.09 13.94
CA LYS A 455 -17.11 12.67 15.22
C LYS A 455 -17.45 11.74 16.40
N LYS A 456 -18.62 11.05 16.36
CA LYS A 456 -19.03 10.12 17.40
C LYS A 456 -18.17 8.86 17.48
N SER A 457 -17.74 8.34 16.34
CA SER A 457 -16.79 7.22 16.28
C SER A 457 -15.36 7.65 16.66
N ALA A 458 -15.05 8.92 16.63
CA ALA A 458 -13.78 9.48 17.09
C ALA A 458 -13.79 9.76 18.62
N GLN A 459 -14.95 9.86 19.24
CA GLN A 459 -15.12 10.09 20.70
C GLN A 459 -15.44 8.82 21.50
N GLN A 460 -15.82 7.71 20.83
CA GLN A 460 -16.18 6.44 21.48
C GLN A 460 -15.06 5.39 21.41
N ASN A 461 -13.89 5.76 20.88
CA ASN A 461 -12.75 4.85 20.78
C ASN A 461 -11.51 5.46 21.39
#